data_eed9fccab2493a47f0ad01aa99b0f23c
#
_entry.id   eed9fccab2493a47f0ad01aa99b0f23c
#
_cell.length_a   1.000
_cell.length_b   1.000
_cell.length_c   1.000
_cell.angle_alpha   90.00
_cell.angle_beta   90.00
_cell.angle_gamma   90.00
#
_symmetry.space_group_name_H-M   'P 1'
#
loop_
_entity.id
_entity.type
_entity.pdbx_description
1 polymer ?
#
loop_
_entity_poly.entity_id
_entity_poly.type
_entity_poly.pdbx_seq_one_letter_code
_entity_poly.pdbx_strand_id
1 'polypeptide(L)'
;MKKTTFKNAALIALAAGALAACAATPKQESTGEILDDSVITTKVKSALLTEKGIDSAAISVETFKGRVLLAGYVKSPDQRQRAEGITRSVAGVKTVDNRIGLR
;
A
#
# COMPACT_ATOMS: atom_id res chain seq x y z
N MET A 1 -1.20 -21.03 -44.82
CA MET A 1 -0.55 -19.70 -44.65
C MET A 1 -1.44 -18.74 -43.92
N LYS A 2 -2.57 -18.43 -44.52
CA LYS A 2 -3.46 -17.45 -43.93
C LYS A 2 -3.98 -17.91 -42.56
N LYS A 3 -4.25 -19.19 -42.42
CA LYS A 3 -4.71 -19.72 -41.14
C LYS A 3 -3.68 -19.56 -40.07
N THR A 4 -2.43 -19.76 -40.43
CA THR A 4 -1.35 -19.60 -39.47
C THR A 4 -1.28 -18.14 -38.98
N THR A 5 -1.43 -17.22 -39.91
CA THR A 5 -1.42 -15.80 -39.56
C THR A 5 -2.56 -15.46 -38.62
N PHE A 6 -3.74 -15.99 -38.87
CA PHE A 6 -4.88 -15.75 -37.97
C PHE A 6 -4.62 -16.28 -36.58
N LYS A 7 -4.03 -17.47 -36.50
CA LYS A 7 -3.74 -18.04 -35.21
C LYS A 7 -2.78 -17.15 -34.43
N ASN A 8 -1.76 -16.67 -35.11
CA ASN A 8 -0.80 -15.80 -34.45
C ASN A 8 -1.46 -14.52 -33.97
N ALA A 9 -2.33 -13.95 -34.77
CA ALA A 9 -3.03 -12.73 -34.39
C ALA A 9 -3.92 -12.99 -33.17
N ALA A 10 -4.57 -14.13 -33.15
CA ALA A 10 -5.43 -14.46 -32.00
C ALA A 10 -4.62 -14.59 -30.73
N LEU A 11 -3.45 -15.22 -30.80
CA LEU A 11 -2.60 -15.36 -29.64
C LEU A 11 -2.14 -14.02 -29.12
N ILE A 12 -1.77 -13.12 -30.01
CA ILE A 12 -1.35 -11.78 -29.59
C ILE A 12 -2.50 -11.06 -28.92
N ALA A 13 -3.69 -11.20 -29.44
CA ALA A 13 -4.86 -10.54 -28.87
C ALA A 13 -5.14 -11.05 -27.46
N LEU A 14 -4.98 -12.35 -27.25
CA LEU A 14 -5.19 -12.92 -25.93
C LEU A 14 -4.18 -12.38 -24.91
N ALA A 15 -2.92 -12.27 -25.32
CA ALA A 15 -1.89 -11.74 -24.43
C ALA A 15 -2.21 -10.30 -24.05
N ALA A 16 -2.62 -9.50 -25.01
CA ALA A 16 -2.97 -8.12 -24.73
C ALA A 16 -4.18 -8.06 -23.78
N GLY A 17 -5.14 -8.93 -23.96
CA GLY A 17 -6.29 -8.97 -23.09
C GLY A 17 -5.92 -9.32 -21.66
N ALA A 18 -5.01 -10.25 -21.47
CA ALA A 18 -4.59 -10.63 -20.16
C ALA A 18 -3.90 -9.47 -19.44
N LEU A 19 -3.05 -8.74 -20.15
CA LEU A 19 -2.38 -7.58 -19.56
C LEU A 19 -3.39 -6.51 -19.16
N ALA A 20 -4.37 -6.28 -20.00
CA ALA A 20 -5.40 -5.29 -19.69
C ALA A 20 -6.19 -5.70 -18.46
N ALA A 21 -6.50 -6.98 -18.32
CA ALA A 21 -7.22 -7.45 -17.16
C ALA A 21 -6.41 -7.26 -15.89
N CYS A 22 -5.13 -7.52 -15.92
CA CYS A 22 -4.27 -7.30 -14.76
C CYS A 22 -4.21 -5.83 -14.39
N ALA A 23 -4.14 -4.96 -15.36
CA ALA A 23 -4.11 -3.54 -15.10
C ALA A 23 -5.44 -3.03 -14.57
N ALA A 24 -6.54 -3.61 -15.03
CA ALA A 24 -7.86 -3.15 -14.62
C ALA A 24 -8.21 -3.58 -13.20
N THR A 25 -7.71 -4.71 -12.77
CA THR A 25 -8.06 -5.25 -11.46
C THR A 25 -7.79 -4.25 -10.32
N PRO A 26 -6.59 -3.66 -10.23
CA PRO A 26 -6.36 -2.69 -9.16
C PRO A 26 -7.30 -1.50 -9.21
N LYS A 27 -7.69 -1.08 -10.39
CA LYS A 27 -8.60 0.05 -10.51
C LYS A 27 -9.96 -0.27 -9.95
N GLN A 28 -10.44 -1.47 -10.23
CA GLN A 28 -11.74 -1.85 -9.72
C GLN A 28 -11.76 -1.92 -8.21
N GLU A 29 -10.69 -2.42 -7.66
CA GLU A 29 -10.61 -2.53 -6.22
C GLU A 29 -10.50 -1.18 -5.56
N SER A 30 -9.86 -0.24 -6.22
CA SER A 30 -9.72 1.08 -5.65
C SER A 30 -11.04 1.82 -5.61
N THR A 31 -12.03 1.42 -6.42
CA THR A 31 -13.33 2.03 -6.32
C THR A 31 -14.05 1.57 -5.07
N GLY A 32 -13.71 0.39 -4.59
CA GLY A 32 -14.25 -0.06 -3.34
C GLY A 32 -13.56 0.65 -2.21
N GLU A 33 -14.29 0.92 -1.21
CA GLU A 33 -13.75 1.52 0.00
C GLU A 33 -12.89 0.53 0.76
N ILE A 34 -12.85 -0.70 0.28
CA ILE A 34 -12.14 -1.78 0.96
C ILE A 34 -10.75 -1.89 0.37
N LEU A 35 -9.77 -1.49 1.12
CA LEU A 35 -8.37 -1.72 0.78
C LEU A 35 -7.87 -2.89 1.60
N ASP A 36 -7.11 -3.76 0.95
CA ASP A 36 -6.49 -4.88 1.62
C ASP A 36 -5.52 -4.36 2.68
N ASP A 37 -5.47 -5.05 3.81
CA ASP A 37 -4.57 -4.66 4.90
C ASP A 37 -3.12 -4.60 4.45
N SER A 38 -2.70 -5.50 3.57
CA SER A 38 -1.33 -5.49 3.07
C SER A 38 -1.06 -4.24 2.23
N VAL A 39 -2.05 -3.76 1.48
CA VAL A 39 -1.92 -2.54 0.72
C VAL A 39 -1.80 -1.34 1.64
N ILE A 40 -2.61 -1.31 2.68
CA ILE A 40 -2.56 -0.22 3.66
C ILE A 40 -1.19 -0.19 4.33
N THR A 41 -0.69 -1.35 4.76
CA THR A 41 0.63 -1.43 5.36
C THR A 41 1.70 -0.86 4.43
N THR A 42 1.66 -1.23 3.16
CA THR A 42 2.63 -0.74 2.19
C THR A 42 2.54 0.76 2.03
N LYS A 43 1.33 1.28 1.95
CA LYS A 43 1.14 2.73 1.80
C LYS A 43 1.62 3.50 3.02
N VAL A 44 1.36 2.98 4.20
CA VAL A 44 1.83 3.62 5.43
C VAL A 44 3.36 3.62 5.47
N LYS A 45 3.97 2.49 5.16
CA LYS A 45 5.43 2.43 5.14
C LYS A 45 6.03 3.40 4.14
N SER A 46 5.43 3.50 2.96
CA SER A 46 5.90 4.43 1.94
C SER A 46 5.78 5.88 2.42
N ALA A 47 4.66 6.20 3.04
CA ALA A 47 4.44 7.56 3.53
C ALA A 47 5.44 7.92 4.62
N LEU A 48 5.72 6.98 5.54
CA LEU A 48 6.71 7.20 6.58
C LEU A 48 8.11 7.36 6.01
N LEU A 49 8.40 6.59 4.95
CA LEU A 49 9.72 6.62 4.34
C LEU A 49 10.02 7.98 3.70
N THR A 50 9.02 8.65 3.18
CA THR A 50 9.21 9.94 2.52
C THR A 50 9.28 11.10 3.50
N GLU A 51 8.98 10.87 4.77
CA GLU A 51 8.96 11.95 5.75
C GLU A 51 10.36 12.17 6.32
N LYS A 52 10.85 13.39 6.19
CA LYS A 52 12.16 13.73 6.73
C LYS A 52 12.09 13.80 8.25
N GLY A 53 13.15 13.34 8.89
CA GLY A 53 13.23 13.39 10.33
C GLY A 53 12.60 12.22 11.04
N ILE A 54 12.04 11.26 10.29
CA ILE A 54 11.52 10.04 10.88
C ILE A 54 12.37 8.89 10.35
N ASP A 55 12.88 8.09 11.28
CA ASP A 55 13.61 6.88 10.91
C ASP A 55 12.59 5.76 10.72
N SER A 56 12.10 5.64 9.50
CA SER A 56 11.06 4.67 9.19
C SER A 56 11.53 3.23 9.37
N ALA A 57 12.82 2.99 9.30
CA ALA A 57 13.36 1.65 9.53
C ALA A 57 13.18 1.20 10.97
N ALA A 58 13.04 2.14 11.89
CA ALA A 58 12.85 1.83 13.30
C ALA A 58 11.37 1.65 13.67
N ILE A 59 10.48 1.80 12.70
CA ILE A 59 9.04 1.70 12.94
C ILE A 59 8.50 0.51 12.16
N SER A 60 7.82 -0.37 12.87
CA SER A 60 7.12 -1.48 12.23
C SER A 60 5.65 -1.12 12.09
N VAL A 61 5.04 -1.60 11.01
CA VAL A 61 3.66 -1.29 10.66
C VAL A 61 2.93 -2.60 10.42
N GLU A 62 1.81 -2.78 11.12
CA GLU A 62 0.93 -3.92 10.89
C GLU A 62 -0.49 -3.41 10.77
N THR A 63 -1.26 -4.03 9.90
CA THR A 63 -2.64 -3.59 9.65
C THR A 63 -3.57 -4.78 9.77
N PHE A 64 -4.67 -4.58 10.48
CA PHE A 64 -5.71 -5.58 10.61
C PHE A 64 -7.06 -4.89 10.51
N LYS A 65 -7.79 -5.20 9.44
CA LYS A 65 -9.13 -4.65 9.18
C LYS A 65 -9.16 -3.13 9.25
N GLY A 66 -8.15 -2.50 8.68
CA GLY A 66 -8.05 -1.05 8.65
C GLY A 66 -7.47 -0.42 9.90
N ARG A 67 -7.18 -1.20 10.90
CA ARG A 67 -6.55 -0.73 12.12
C ARG A 67 -5.04 -0.91 11.98
N VAL A 68 -4.32 0.18 12.09
CA VAL A 68 -2.88 0.17 11.89
C VAL A 68 -2.18 0.26 13.23
N LEU A 69 -1.29 -0.69 13.46
CA LEU A 69 -0.45 -0.71 14.64
C LEU A 69 0.94 -0.22 14.27
N LEU A 70 1.39 0.82 14.95
CA LEU A 70 2.75 1.32 14.82
C LEU A 70 3.53 0.93 16.07
N ALA A 71 4.71 0.37 15.86
CA ALA A 71 5.57 -0.04 16.97
C ALA A 71 7.01 0.27 16.62
N GLY A 72 7.86 0.34 17.64
CA GLY A 72 9.27 0.66 17.44
C GLY A 72 9.67 1.79 18.34
N TYR A 73 10.73 2.50 17.93
CA TYR A 73 11.28 3.57 18.76
C TYR A 73 11.71 4.74 17.89
N VAL A 74 11.45 5.94 18.39
CA VAL A 74 11.91 7.17 17.76
C VAL A 74 12.56 8.04 18.83
N LYS A 75 13.21 9.11 18.40
CA LYS A 75 14.02 9.91 19.32
C LYS A 75 13.23 10.98 20.05
N SER A 76 12.08 11.36 19.56
CA SER A 76 11.33 12.46 20.17
C SER A 76 9.84 12.22 20.10
N PRO A 77 9.08 12.83 21.03
CA PRO A 77 7.62 12.76 20.97
C PRO A 77 7.07 13.39 19.70
N ASP A 78 7.75 14.38 19.14
CA ASP A 78 7.33 15.00 17.91
C ASP A 78 7.33 13.99 16.76
N GLN A 79 8.38 13.20 16.66
CA GLN A 79 8.46 12.17 15.63
C GLN A 79 7.34 11.15 15.78
N ARG A 80 7.03 10.79 17.01
CA ARG A 80 5.97 9.83 17.27
C ARG A 80 4.61 10.37 16.82
N GLN A 81 4.34 11.63 17.13
CA GLN A 81 3.08 12.25 16.71
C GLN A 81 3.00 12.41 15.21
N ARG A 82 4.10 12.77 14.58
CA ARG A 82 4.12 12.93 13.14
C ARG A 82 3.88 11.61 12.44
N ALA A 83 4.46 10.54 12.96
CA ALA A 83 4.23 9.21 12.39
C ALA A 83 2.76 8.84 12.48
N GLU A 84 2.10 9.15 13.58
CA GLU A 84 0.68 8.88 13.72
C GLU A 84 -0.13 9.72 12.73
N GLY A 85 0.17 11.00 12.61
CA GLY A 85 -0.56 11.86 11.69
C GLY A 85 -0.43 11.42 10.25
N ILE A 86 0.79 11.05 9.85
CA ILE A 86 1.03 10.54 8.51
C ILE A 86 0.21 9.27 8.27
N THR A 87 0.20 8.38 9.24
CA THR A 87 -0.54 7.13 9.13
C THR A 87 -2.03 7.38 8.99
N ARG A 88 -2.58 8.32 9.76
CA ARG A 88 -4.01 8.62 9.69
C ARG A 88 -4.42 9.16 8.33
N SER A 89 -3.53 9.80 7.63
CA SER A 89 -3.85 10.39 6.33
C SER A 89 -3.80 9.38 5.18
N VAL A 90 -3.37 8.16 5.45
CA VAL A 90 -3.29 7.13 4.40
C VAL A 90 -4.69 6.58 4.14
N ALA A 91 -5.03 6.45 2.85
CA ALA A 91 -6.35 5.93 2.46
C ALA A 91 -6.54 4.51 2.98
N GLY A 92 -7.70 4.25 3.53
CA GLY A 92 -8.05 2.94 4.05
C GLY A 92 -7.79 2.76 5.53
N VAL A 93 -7.04 3.67 6.15
CA VAL A 93 -6.76 3.60 7.59
C VAL A 93 -8.01 4.05 8.36
N LYS A 94 -8.51 3.18 9.21
CA LYS A 94 -9.68 3.49 10.04
C LYS A 94 -9.26 3.96 11.41
N THR A 95 -8.31 3.30 12.03
CA THR A 95 -7.79 3.69 13.34
C THR A 95 -6.30 3.44 13.38
N VAL A 96 -5.62 4.17 14.25
CA VAL A 96 -4.18 4.02 14.45
C VAL A 96 -3.92 3.71 15.92
N ASP A 97 -3.22 2.63 16.16
CA ASP A 97 -2.75 2.27 17.48
C ASP A 97 -1.26 2.58 17.52
N ASN A 98 -0.91 3.69 18.14
CA ASN A 98 0.47 4.17 18.13
C ASN A 98 1.18 3.70 19.38
N ARG A 99 2.02 2.68 19.22
CA ARG A 99 2.79 2.10 20.30
C ARG A 99 4.29 2.36 20.13
N ILE A 100 4.62 3.46 19.47
CA ILE A 100 6.00 3.85 19.29
C ILE A 100 6.55 4.36 20.61
N GLY A 101 7.69 3.82 21.01
CA GLY A 101 8.38 4.28 22.19
C GLY A 101 9.46 5.29 21.86
N LEU A 102 10.01 5.90 22.91
CA LEU A 102 11.12 6.84 22.77
C LEU A 102 12.40 6.17 23.26
N ARG A 103 13.53 6.57 22.65
CA ARG A 103 14.83 6.09 23.06
C ARG A 103 15.87 7.18 23.14
#